data_e5c6dc6e365aea48c3432d9f27f2e6bb
#
_entry.id   e5c6dc6e365aea48c3432d9f27f2e6bb
#
_cell.length_a   1.000
_cell.length_b   1.000
_cell.length_c   1.000
_cell.angle_alpha   90.00
_cell.angle_beta   90.00
_cell.angle_gamma   90.00
#
_symmetry.space_group_name_H-M   'P 1'
#
loop_
_entity.id
_entity.type
_entity.pdbx_description
1 polymer ?
#
loop_
_entity_poly.entity_id
_entity_poly.type
_entity_poly.pdbx_seq_one_letter_code
_entity_poly.pdbx_strand_id
1 'polypeptide(L)'
;MSAATVVLAPEVELATDVERAAAEWIRPYSQAWHLLRARDWLVYLEPEATVEMRLAAMVHDIERMFPGSPALNLATTAWDDPYYLFPHSMRSAECAGVWLAGQDVTGVDEYEVRRLVALHELGGLRGADEVQAGDSLSFLETLAELTRTWVRTGRCSRDRAAEKLLYMAERIRVPAAREPAAQLLDAALEALSHVEHEEGAVS
;
A
#
# COMPACT_ATOMS: atom_id res chain seq x y z
N MET A 1 21.52 5.08 -23.55
CA MET A 1 21.13 5.85 -22.34
C MET A 1 21.21 4.86 -21.18
N SER A 2 22.00 5.16 -20.13
CA SER A 2 22.09 4.30 -18.95
C SER A 2 20.73 4.30 -18.26
N ALA A 3 20.15 3.14 -18.02
CA ALA A 3 18.95 3.04 -17.20
C ALA A 3 19.32 3.60 -15.81
N ALA A 4 18.58 4.62 -15.37
CA ALA A 4 18.75 5.13 -14.03
C ALA A 4 18.44 3.98 -13.04
N THR A 5 19.34 3.71 -12.14
CA THR A 5 19.13 2.68 -11.11
C THR A 5 18.00 3.19 -10.21
N VAL A 6 16.89 2.46 -10.16
CA VAL A 6 15.78 2.80 -9.26
C VAL A 6 16.28 2.70 -7.81
N VAL A 7 16.11 3.77 -7.05
CA VAL A 7 16.45 3.78 -5.62
C VAL A 7 15.31 3.13 -4.85
N LEU A 8 15.63 2.04 -4.13
CA LEU A 8 14.68 1.35 -3.25
C LEU A 8 15.02 1.67 -1.78
N ALA A 9 13.99 1.78 -0.94
CA ALA A 9 14.22 1.83 0.51
C ALA A 9 14.95 0.55 0.97
N PRO A 10 15.91 0.64 1.89
CA PRO A 10 16.51 -0.56 2.49
C PRO A 10 15.45 -1.32 3.31
N GLU A 11 15.61 -2.63 3.41
CA GLU A 11 14.85 -3.40 4.40
C GLU A 11 15.28 -2.96 5.79
N VAL A 12 14.31 -2.68 6.67
CA VAL A 12 14.56 -2.16 8.02
C VAL A 12 14.16 -3.21 9.05
N GLU A 13 15.06 -3.48 10.00
CA GLU A 13 14.78 -4.41 11.10
C GLU A 13 13.54 -3.94 11.90
N LEU A 14 12.71 -4.90 12.33
CA LEU A 14 11.55 -4.64 13.19
C LEU A 14 12.02 -4.25 14.59
N ALA A 15 11.81 -2.99 14.95
CA ALA A 15 12.42 -2.38 16.13
C ALA A 15 11.76 -2.83 17.45
N THR A 16 10.46 -3.16 17.43
CA THR A 16 9.68 -3.44 18.64
C THR A 16 9.02 -4.81 18.60
N ASP A 17 8.64 -5.33 19.80
CA ASP A 17 7.93 -6.62 19.90
C ASP A 17 6.57 -6.55 19.21
N VAL A 18 5.88 -5.43 19.28
CA VAL A 18 4.58 -5.25 18.62
C VAL A 18 4.71 -5.24 17.09
N GLU A 19 5.79 -4.67 16.51
CA GLU A 19 6.05 -4.78 15.08
C GLU A 19 6.32 -6.23 14.67
N ARG A 20 7.06 -6.98 15.49
CA ARG A 20 7.27 -8.42 15.25
C ARG A 20 5.97 -9.22 15.32
N ALA A 21 5.12 -8.92 16.31
CA ALA A 21 3.79 -9.52 16.41
C ALA A 21 2.89 -9.15 15.21
N ALA A 22 2.95 -7.89 14.73
CA ALA A 22 2.23 -7.47 13.54
C ALA A 22 2.71 -8.20 12.28
N ALA A 23 4.02 -8.37 12.11
CA ALA A 23 4.59 -9.12 10.99
C ALA A 23 4.12 -10.59 10.98
N GLU A 24 4.04 -11.23 12.15
CA GLU A 24 3.48 -12.59 12.27
C GLU A 24 1.98 -12.62 11.96
N TRP A 25 1.23 -11.61 12.40
CA TRP A 25 -0.20 -11.53 12.14
C TRP A 25 -0.53 -11.37 10.67
N ILE A 26 0.22 -10.50 9.95
CA ILE A 26 0.00 -10.27 8.51
C ILE A 26 0.58 -11.36 7.62
N ARG A 27 1.47 -12.22 8.13
CA ARG A 27 2.19 -13.23 7.33
C ARG A 27 1.30 -14.11 6.44
N PRO A 28 0.08 -14.53 6.83
CA PRO A 28 -0.80 -15.31 5.96
C PRO A 28 -1.40 -14.50 4.80
N TYR A 29 -1.30 -13.18 4.82
CA TYR A 29 -1.85 -12.32 3.77
C TYR A 29 -0.99 -12.41 2.50
N SER A 30 -1.63 -12.62 1.36
CA SER A 30 -0.92 -12.77 0.07
C SER A 30 -0.10 -11.55 -0.34
N GLN A 31 -0.41 -10.39 0.21
CA GLN A 31 0.31 -9.13 -0.02
C GLN A 31 1.07 -8.65 1.23
N ALA A 32 1.42 -9.56 2.17
CA ALA A 32 2.18 -9.22 3.37
C ALA A 32 3.50 -8.50 3.06
N TRP A 33 4.16 -8.86 1.95
CA TRP A 33 5.37 -8.20 1.50
C TRP A 33 5.14 -6.71 1.20
N HIS A 34 4.05 -6.38 0.53
CA HIS A 34 3.65 -4.98 0.32
C HIS A 34 3.52 -4.20 1.63
N LEU A 35 2.87 -4.78 2.64
CA LEU A 35 2.70 -4.14 3.94
C LEU A 35 4.02 -3.90 4.66
N LEU A 36 4.94 -4.86 4.63
CA LEU A 36 6.29 -4.70 5.18
C LEU A 36 7.07 -3.62 4.43
N ARG A 37 7.02 -3.61 3.11
CA ARG A 37 7.69 -2.60 2.30
C ARG A 37 7.10 -1.19 2.50
N ALA A 38 5.79 -1.07 2.72
CA ALA A 38 5.16 0.22 3.07
C ALA A 38 5.76 0.80 4.37
N ARG A 39 5.99 -0.06 5.37
CA ARG A 39 6.68 0.33 6.61
C ARG A 39 8.14 0.71 6.37
N ASP A 40 8.88 -0.04 5.54
CA ASP A 40 10.29 0.28 5.24
C ASP A 40 10.41 1.62 4.51
N TRP A 41 9.55 1.88 3.53
CA TRP A 41 9.47 3.18 2.86
C TRP A 41 9.11 4.31 3.83
N LEU A 42 8.16 4.08 4.74
CA LEU A 42 7.83 5.05 5.77
C LEU A 42 9.06 5.42 6.62
N VAL A 43 9.81 4.42 7.12
CA VAL A 43 11.00 4.66 7.95
C VAL A 43 12.12 5.32 7.14
N TYR A 44 12.25 5.00 5.85
CA TYR A 44 13.21 5.67 4.96
C TYR A 44 12.90 7.16 4.78
N LEU A 45 11.60 7.51 4.65
CA LEU A 45 11.16 8.89 4.47
C LEU A 45 11.13 9.68 5.79
N GLU A 46 10.79 9.03 6.89
CA GLU A 46 10.66 9.59 8.23
C GLU A 46 11.38 8.68 9.24
N PRO A 47 12.69 8.85 9.42
CA PRO A 47 13.47 8.02 10.36
C PRO A 47 12.98 8.09 11.82
N GLU A 48 12.32 9.20 12.19
CA GLU A 48 11.73 9.41 13.51
C GLU A 48 10.25 8.97 13.57
N ALA A 49 9.79 8.15 12.60
CA ALA A 49 8.43 7.64 12.59
C ALA A 49 8.10 6.93 13.91
N THR A 50 6.94 7.27 14.49
CA THR A 50 6.48 6.66 15.74
C THR A 50 6.13 5.19 15.52
N VAL A 51 5.98 4.44 16.62
CA VAL A 51 5.54 3.04 16.52
C VAL A 51 4.15 2.92 15.92
N GLU A 52 3.26 3.89 16.18
CA GLU A 52 1.91 3.96 15.61
C GLU A 52 1.95 4.13 14.08
N MET A 53 2.81 5.01 13.58
CA MET A 53 2.99 5.22 12.14
C MET A 53 3.51 3.94 11.47
N ARG A 54 4.51 3.28 12.06
CA ARG A 54 5.09 2.04 11.55
C ARG A 54 4.06 0.90 11.54
N LEU A 55 3.29 0.77 12.63
CA LEU A 55 2.20 -0.20 12.70
C LEU A 55 1.11 0.10 11.67
N ALA A 56 0.70 1.36 11.53
CA ALA A 56 -0.30 1.75 10.54
C ALA A 56 0.14 1.36 9.12
N ALA A 57 1.41 1.61 8.76
CA ALA A 57 1.95 1.19 7.47
C ALA A 57 1.94 -0.33 7.29
N MET A 58 2.16 -1.11 8.36
CA MET A 58 2.14 -2.58 8.33
C MET A 58 0.73 -3.18 8.20
N VAL A 59 -0.32 -2.44 8.53
CA VAL A 59 -1.67 -3.03 8.64
C VAL A 59 -2.75 -2.25 7.87
N HIS A 60 -2.37 -1.25 7.05
CA HIS A 60 -3.31 -0.37 6.38
C HIS A 60 -4.34 -1.11 5.51
N ASP A 61 -3.95 -2.20 4.86
CA ASP A 61 -4.74 -3.01 3.94
C ASP A 61 -5.23 -4.34 4.55
N ILE A 62 -5.09 -4.53 5.88
CA ILE A 62 -5.29 -5.82 6.54
C ILE A 62 -6.71 -6.36 6.40
N GLU A 63 -7.71 -5.52 6.19
CA GLU A 63 -9.09 -5.94 6.01
C GLU A 63 -9.26 -6.92 4.85
N ARG A 64 -8.39 -6.83 3.82
CA ARG A 64 -8.42 -7.70 2.64
C ARG A 64 -8.07 -9.16 2.94
N MET A 65 -7.50 -9.44 4.10
CA MET A 65 -7.25 -10.79 4.59
C MET A 65 -8.54 -11.47 5.08
N PHE A 66 -9.60 -10.70 5.37
CA PHE A 66 -10.82 -11.20 5.99
C PHE A 66 -12.00 -11.19 5.01
N PRO A 67 -12.97 -12.13 5.16
CA PRO A 67 -14.18 -12.15 4.35
C PRO A 67 -14.99 -10.85 4.47
N GLY A 68 -15.63 -10.43 3.38
CA GLY A 68 -16.52 -9.26 3.36
C GLY A 68 -15.81 -7.94 3.10
N SER A 69 -14.60 -7.96 2.51
CA SER A 69 -13.93 -6.77 2.01
C SER A 69 -14.81 -6.00 1.01
N PRO A 70 -14.77 -4.65 0.99
CA PRO A 70 -15.44 -3.86 -0.03
C PRO A 70 -15.06 -4.32 -1.43
N ALA A 71 -16.06 -4.46 -2.30
CA ALA A 71 -15.83 -4.90 -3.67
C ALA A 71 -15.31 -3.74 -4.52
N LEU A 72 -14.20 -3.97 -5.24
CA LEU A 72 -13.64 -3.04 -6.21
C LEU A 72 -13.81 -3.61 -7.62
N ASN A 73 -14.56 -2.89 -8.47
CA ASN A 73 -14.61 -3.19 -9.88
C ASN A 73 -13.44 -2.48 -10.58
N LEU A 74 -12.40 -3.22 -10.91
CA LEU A 74 -11.17 -2.67 -11.51
C LEU A 74 -11.41 -1.95 -12.84
N ALA A 75 -12.47 -2.33 -13.58
CA ALA A 75 -12.76 -1.75 -14.88
C ALA A 75 -13.49 -0.39 -14.79
N THR A 76 -14.27 -0.16 -13.72
CA THR A 76 -15.20 0.97 -13.71
C THR A 76 -15.16 1.84 -12.46
N THR A 77 -14.77 1.32 -11.30
CA THR A 77 -14.70 2.11 -10.06
C THR A 77 -13.55 3.11 -10.14
N ALA A 78 -13.80 4.39 -9.91
CA ALA A 78 -12.74 5.39 -9.85
C ALA A 78 -11.73 5.04 -8.73
N TRP A 79 -10.44 5.33 -8.96
CA TRP A 79 -9.40 4.97 -7.98
C TRP A 79 -9.48 5.81 -6.69
N ASP A 80 -10.13 6.97 -6.76
CA ASP A 80 -10.43 7.88 -5.67
C ASP A 80 -11.89 7.81 -5.18
N ASP A 81 -12.64 6.76 -5.56
CA ASP A 81 -14.05 6.61 -5.20
C ASP A 81 -14.23 6.52 -3.67
N PRO A 82 -14.87 7.52 -3.04
CA PRO A 82 -15.04 7.54 -1.59
C PRO A 82 -15.94 6.40 -1.08
N TYR A 83 -16.85 5.88 -1.90
CA TYR A 83 -17.71 4.75 -1.55
C TYR A 83 -16.94 3.43 -1.48
N TYR A 84 -15.75 3.38 -2.06
CA TYR A 84 -14.81 2.28 -1.88
C TYR A 84 -13.78 2.59 -0.79
N LEU A 85 -13.09 3.74 -0.87
CA LEU A 85 -11.96 4.08 -0.01
C LEU A 85 -12.34 4.19 1.47
N PHE A 86 -13.45 4.85 1.82
CA PHE A 86 -13.85 4.98 3.23
C PHE A 86 -14.20 3.64 3.89
N PRO A 87 -15.09 2.80 3.33
CA PRO A 87 -15.36 1.49 3.94
C PRO A 87 -14.12 0.61 4.08
N HIS A 88 -13.24 0.63 3.07
CA HIS A 88 -11.97 -0.10 3.08
C HIS A 88 -11.07 0.35 4.23
N SER A 89 -10.75 1.65 4.31
CA SER A 89 -9.87 2.21 5.33
C SER A 89 -10.43 2.05 6.74
N MET A 90 -11.72 2.31 6.93
CA MET A 90 -12.39 2.17 8.23
C MET A 90 -12.39 0.72 8.71
N ARG A 91 -12.62 -0.24 7.81
CA ARG A 91 -12.57 -1.66 8.15
C ARG A 91 -11.17 -2.12 8.51
N SER A 92 -10.14 -1.67 7.78
CA SER A 92 -8.74 -1.94 8.15
C SER A 92 -8.41 -1.38 9.54
N ALA A 93 -8.86 -0.15 9.84
CA ALA A 93 -8.68 0.46 11.15
C ALA A 93 -9.38 -0.33 12.28
N GLU A 94 -10.58 -0.87 12.01
CA GLU A 94 -11.28 -1.74 12.95
C GLU A 94 -10.53 -3.06 13.19
N CYS A 95 -10.10 -3.73 12.12
CA CYS A 95 -9.32 -4.97 12.23
C CYS A 95 -8.04 -4.74 13.03
N ALA A 96 -7.32 -3.65 12.76
CA ALA A 96 -6.10 -3.29 13.48
C ALA A 96 -6.38 -3.04 14.97
N GLY A 97 -7.44 -2.29 15.30
CA GLY A 97 -7.82 -2.01 16.69
C GLY A 97 -8.20 -3.26 17.46
N VAL A 98 -9.01 -4.15 16.86
CA VAL A 98 -9.37 -5.43 17.49
C VAL A 98 -8.14 -6.30 17.75
N TRP A 99 -7.21 -6.35 16.78
CA TRP A 99 -5.96 -7.08 16.94
C TRP A 99 -5.11 -6.46 18.07
N LEU A 100 -4.89 -5.14 18.07
CA LEU A 100 -4.09 -4.45 19.10
C LEU A 100 -4.66 -4.64 20.50
N ALA A 101 -5.98 -4.54 20.68
CA ALA A 101 -6.64 -4.76 21.96
C ALA A 101 -6.42 -6.19 22.52
N GLY A 102 -6.10 -7.14 21.66
CA GLY A 102 -5.74 -8.51 22.05
C GLY A 102 -4.25 -8.71 22.37
N GLN A 103 -3.41 -7.68 22.16
CA GLN A 103 -1.99 -7.75 22.44
C GLN A 103 -1.70 -7.20 23.86
N ASP A 104 -0.76 -7.83 24.57
CA ASP A 104 -0.24 -7.30 25.84
C ASP A 104 0.90 -6.29 25.55
N VAL A 105 0.55 -5.15 24.95
CA VAL A 105 1.52 -4.12 24.58
C VAL A 105 1.27 -2.84 25.37
N THR A 106 2.37 -2.25 25.86
CA THR A 106 2.36 -0.95 26.53
C THR A 106 3.07 0.09 25.65
N GLY A 107 2.63 1.34 25.74
CA GLY A 107 3.28 2.45 25.05
C GLY A 107 2.91 2.59 23.57
N VAL A 108 1.84 1.92 23.12
CA VAL A 108 1.22 2.11 21.80
C VAL A 108 -0.14 2.74 21.97
N ASP A 109 -0.39 3.85 21.29
CA ASP A 109 -1.70 4.48 21.25
C ASP A 109 -2.56 3.82 20.17
N GLU A 110 -3.47 2.91 20.57
CA GLU A 110 -4.40 2.22 19.67
C GLU A 110 -5.24 3.21 18.86
N TYR A 111 -5.71 4.29 19.48
CA TYR A 111 -6.51 5.29 18.79
C TYR A 111 -5.71 5.93 17.64
N GLU A 112 -4.44 6.26 17.88
CA GLU A 112 -3.57 6.84 16.87
C GLU A 112 -3.30 5.87 15.72
N VAL A 113 -3.03 4.58 15.99
CA VAL A 113 -2.89 3.56 14.93
C VAL A 113 -4.17 3.49 14.09
N ARG A 114 -5.34 3.40 14.72
CA ARG A 114 -6.62 3.37 14.01
C ARG A 114 -6.87 4.62 13.18
N ARG A 115 -6.54 5.79 13.73
CA ARG A 115 -6.66 7.07 13.03
C ARG A 115 -5.80 7.10 11.76
N LEU A 116 -4.54 6.69 11.87
CA LEU A 116 -3.60 6.64 10.75
C LEU A 116 -4.05 5.64 9.67
N VAL A 117 -4.48 4.44 10.08
CA VAL A 117 -5.02 3.44 9.15
C VAL A 117 -6.31 3.95 8.47
N ALA A 118 -7.22 4.60 9.21
CA ALA A 118 -8.43 5.16 8.62
C ALA A 118 -8.16 6.28 7.60
N LEU A 119 -7.02 6.95 7.70
CA LEU A 119 -6.65 8.09 6.84
C LEU A 119 -5.62 7.74 5.75
N HIS A 120 -5.10 6.52 5.69
CA HIS A 120 -4.00 6.17 4.78
C HIS A 120 -4.31 6.42 3.30
N GLU A 121 -5.57 6.25 2.89
CA GLU A 121 -5.97 6.54 1.50
C GLU A 121 -6.13 8.04 1.23
N LEU A 122 -6.50 8.83 2.24
CA LEU A 122 -6.80 10.25 2.09
C LEU A 122 -5.60 11.16 2.35
N GLY A 123 -4.77 10.83 3.34
CA GLY A 123 -3.71 11.71 3.83
C GLY A 123 -4.28 13.04 4.38
N GLY A 124 -3.50 14.11 4.21
CA GLY A 124 -3.91 15.48 4.56
C GLY A 124 -3.58 15.87 6.02
N LEU A 125 -3.00 14.96 6.79
CA LEU A 125 -2.57 15.18 8.15
C LEU A 125 -1.21 14.53 8.38
N ARG A 126 -0.40 15.11 9.29
CA ARG A 126 0.89 14.54 9.69
C ARG A 126 0.71 13.10 10.21
N GLY A 127 1.62 12.25 9.85
CA GLY A 127 1.56 10.80 10.10
C GLY A 127 0.77 10.06 9.02
N ALA A 128 -0.40 10.57 8.63
CA ALA A 128 -1.21 9.96 7.56
C ALA A 128 -0.60 10.19 6.16
N ASP A 129 0.02 11.35 5.91
CA ASP A 129 0.71 11.63 4.66
C ASP A 129 1.93 10.72 4.48
N GLU A 130 2.66 10.44 5.56
CA GLU A 130 3.82 9.57 5.55
C GLU A 130 3.41 8.11 5.37
N VAL A 131 2.34 7.64 6.03
CA VAL A 131 1.78 6.30 5.81
C VAL A 131 1.28 6.14 4.37
N GLN A 132 0.56 7.14 3.82
CA GLN A 132 0.11 7.15 2.42
C GLN A 132 1.29 7.09 1.45
N ALA A 133 2.37 7.82 1.72
CA ALA A 133 3.56 7.80 0.88
C ALA A 133 4.24 6.42 0.91
N GLY A 134 4.36 5.81 2.09
CA GLY A 134 4.90 4.47 2.26
C GLY A 134 4.09 3.42 1.49
N ASP A 135 2.76 3.44 1.62
CA ASP A 135 1.84 2.60 0.86
C ASP A 135 2.02 2.80 -0.66
N SER A 136 2.01 4.05 -1.11
CA SER A 136 2.11 4.37 -2.55
C SER A 136 3.43 3.89 -3.16
N LEU A 137 4.55 4.13 -2.50
CA LEU A 137 5.86 3.66 -2.96
C LEU A 137 5.95 2.13 -2.95
N SER A 138 5.47 1.51 -1.89
CA SER A 138 5.41 0.05 -1.81
C SER A 138 4.52 -0.56 -2.90
N PHE A 139 3.38 0.07 -3.21
CA PHE A 139 2.54 -0.38 -4.31
C PHE A 139 3.28 -0.35 -5.65
N LEU A 140 3.92 0.76 -5.95
CA LEU A 140 4.70 0.92 -7.19
C LEU A 140 5.88 -0.07 -7.26
N GLU A 141 6.52 -0.39 -6.14
CA GLU A 141 7.61 -1.35 -6.05
C GLU A 141 7.13 -2.80 -6.17
N THR A 142 6.10 -3.19 -5.40
CA THR A 142 5.78 -4.61 -5.16
C THR A 142 4.53 -5.09 -5.87
N LEU A 143 3.57 -4.19 -6.17
CA LEU A 143 2.28 -4.52 -6.75
C LEU A 143 2.11 -4.06 -8.21
N ALA A 144 3.12 -3.44 -8.83
CA ALA A 144 3.07 -3.10 -10.25
C ALA A 144 2.83 -4.36 -11.12
N GLU A 145 3.38 -5.51 -10.76
CA GLU A 145 3.11 -6.78 -11.46
C GLU A 145 1.65 -7.24 -11.35
N LEU A 146 0.98 -6.88 -10.26
CA LEU A 146 -0.45 -7.15 -10.11
C LEU A 146 -1.28 -6.39 -11.15
N THR A 147 -0.92 -5.13 -11.45
CA THR A 147 -1.60 -4.35 -12.51
C THR A 147 -1.41 -4.98 -13.89
N ARG A 148 -0.22 -5.51 -14.18
CA ARG A 148 0.05 -6.28 -15.40
C ARG A 148 -0.81 -7.55 -15.48
N THR A 149 -0.95 -8.24 -14.35
CA THR A 149 -1.81 -9.43 -14.25
C THR A 149 -3.28 -9.08 -14.51
N TRP A 150 -3.78 -7.94 -14.03
CA TRP A 150 -5.15 -7.49 -14.33
C TRP A 150 -5.37 -7.31 -15.83
N VAL A 151 -4.40 -6.75 -16.54
CA VAL A 151 -4.47 -6.57 -18.00
C VAL A 151 -4.44 -7.92 -18.71
N ARG A 152 -3.45 -8.78 -18.38
CA ARG A 152 -3.34 -10.12 -18.99
C ARG A 152 -4.62 -10.95 -18.84
N THR A 153 -5.23 -10.90 -17.68
CA THR A 153 -6.46 -11.65 -17.35
C THR A 153 -7.75 -10.94 -17.75
N GLY A 154 -7.67 -9.81 -18.45
CA GLY A 154 -8.85 -9.05 -18.91
C GLY A 154 -9.69 -8.42 -17.80
N ARG A 155 -9.15 -8.27 -16.58
CA ARG A 155 -9.88 -7.66 -15.46
C ARG A 155 -10.02 -6.14 -15.60
N CYS A 156 -9.10 -5.48 -16.29
CA CYS A 156 -9.20 -4.09 -16.73
C CYS A 156 -8.36 -3.85 -17.99
N SER A 157 -8.57 -2.70 -18.64
CA SER A 157 -7.73 -2.27 -19.78
C SER A 157 -6.33 -1.84 -19.30
N ARG A 158 -5.38 -1.75 -20.26
CA ARG A 158 -4.04 -1.22 -19.99
C ARG A 158 -4.10 0.22 -19.50
N ASP A 159 -4.98 1.04 -20.09
CA ASP A 159 -5.16 2.44 -19.68
C ASP A 159 -5.62 2.54 -18.23
N ARG A 160 -6.57 1.69 -17.83
CA ARG A 160 -7.04 1.62 -16.42
C ARG A 160 -5.93 1.19 -15.46
N ALA A 161 -5.09 0.24 -15.85
CA ALA A 161 -3.94 -0.17 -15.06
C ALA A 161 -2.91 0.96 -14.93
N ALA A 162 -2.65 1.70 -16.04
CA ALA A 162 -1.78 2.88 -16.02
C ALA A 162 -2.34 3.99 -15.13
N GLU A 163 -3.64 4.28 -15.20
CA GLU A 163 -4.30 5.23 -14.30
C GLU A 163 -4.12 4.87 -12.82
N LYS A 164 -4.14 3.58 -12.45
CA LYS A 164 -3.87 3.17 -11.06
C LYS A 164 -2.44 3.49 -10.65
N LEU A 165 -1.46 3.21 -11.50
CA LEU A 165 -0.05 3.52 -11.21
C LEU A 165 0.15 5.03 -11.05
N LEU A 166 -0.43 5.84 -11.95
CA LEU A 166 -0.41 7.31 -11.86
C LEU A 166 -1.08 7.80 -10.58
N TYR A 167 -2.26 7.31 -10.25
CA TYR A 167 -2.97 7.65 -9.03
C TYR A 167 -2.12 7.40 -7.77
N MET A 168 -1.41 6.27 -7.70
CA MET A 168 -0.56 5.96 -6.55
C MET A 168 0.61 6.95 -6.43
N ALA A 169 1.20 7.40 -7.52
CA ALA A 169 2.28 8.39 -7.49
C ALA A 169 1.77 9.80 -7.20
N GLU A 170 0.67 10.23 -7.83
CA GLU A 170 0.14 11.58 -7.75
C GLU A 170 -0.45 11.93 -6.39
N ARG A 171 -1.00 10.95 -5.65
CA ARG A 171 -1.57 11.18 -4.31
C ARG A 171 -0.52 11.48 -3.24
N ILE A 172 0.78 11.23 -3.50
CA ILE A 172 1.88 11.44 -2.55
C ILE A 172 2.05 12.92 -2.23
N ARG A 173 1.94 13.27 -0.94
CA ARG A 173 2.12 14.63 -0.43
C ARG A 173 3.51 14.88 0.15
N VAL A 174 4.24 13.84 0.55
CA VAL A 174 5.58 13.93 1.14
C VAL A 174 6.60 14.31 0.06
N PRO A 175 7.27 15.48 0.13
CA PRO A 175 8.16 15.93 -0.94
C PRO A 175 9.34 14.96 -1.20
N ALA A 176 9.90 14.35 -0.15
CA ALA A 176 11.03 13.42 -0.26
C ALA A 176 10.65 12.12 -1.01
N ALA A 177 9.36 11.77 -1.08
CA ALA A 177 8.89 10.59 -1.77
C ALA A 177 8.70 10.78 -3.29
N ARG A 178 8.73 12.03 -3.79
CA ARG A 178 8.38 12.32 -5.20
C ARG A 178 9.39 11.76 -6.19
N GLU A 179 10.69 11.85 -5.88
CA GLU A 179 11.73 11.34 -6.78
C GLU A 179 11.69 9.80 -6.87
N PRO A 180 11.73 9.04 -5.76
CA PRO A 180 11.58 7.59 -5.85
C PRO A 180 10.23 7.17 -6.48
N ALA A 181 9.13 7.88 -6.23
CA ALA A 181 7.85 7.60 -6.87
C ALA A 181 7.91 7.75 -8.39
N ALA A 182 8.54 8.80 -8.90
CA ALA A 182 8.69 9.00 -10.34
C ALA A 182 9.52 7.87 -10.98
N GLN A 183 10.63 7.46 -10.35
CA GLN A 183 11.48 6.38 -10.86
C GLN A 183 10.73 5.02 -10.89
N LEU A 184 9.99 4.71 -9.81
CA LEU A 184 9.20 3.49 -9.72
C LEU A 184 8.03 3.49 -10.72
N LEU A 185 7.36 4.63 -10.88
CA LEU A 185 6.28 4.82 -11.83
C LEU A 185 6.75 4.61 -13.27
N ASP A 186 7.86 5.24 -13.65
CA ASP A 186 8.42 5.10 -15.00
C ASP A 186 8.73 3.63 -15.32
N ALA A 187 9.38 2.93 -14.40
CA ALA A 187 9.68 1.51 -14.55
C ALA A 187 8.39 0.64 -14.64
N ALA A 188 7.37 0.95 -13.83
CA ALA A 188 6.11 0.23 -13.84
C ALA A 188 5.32 0.45 -15.13
N LEU A 189 5.29 1.69 -15.65
CA LEU A 189 4.62 2.04 -16.91
C LEU A 189 5.36 1.42 -18.12
N GLU A 190 6.68 1.44 -18.13
CA GLU A 190 7.48 0.75 -19.16
C GLU A 190 7.15 -0.74 -19.17
N ALA A 191 7.18 -1.40 -18.02
CA ALA A 191 6.83 -2.81 -17.91
C ALA A 191 5.39 -3.10 -18.34
N LEU A 192 4.44 -2.22 -18.01
CA LEU A 192 3.04 -2.35 -18.40
C LEU A 192 2.85 -2.20 -19.92
N SER A 193 3.66 -1.36 -20.59
CA SER A 193 3.57 -1.14 -22.05
C SER A 193 3.83 -2.41 -22.87
N HIS A 194 4.59 -3.33 -22.32
CA HIS A 194 4.95 -4.62 -22.96
C HIS A 194 3.96 -5.76 -22.68
N VAL A 195 2.88 -5.51 -21.93
CA VAL A 195 1.88 -6.54 -21.66
C VAL A 195 1.01 -6.79 -22.89
N GLU A 196 1.04 -8.01 -23.42
CA GLU A 196 0.07 -8.47 -24.43
C GLU A 196 -1.16 -9.05 -23.73
N HIS A 197 -2.35 -8.84 -24.31
CA HIS A 197 -3.53 -9.59 -23.88
C HIS A 197 -3.32 -11.07 -24.25
N GLU A 198 -3.46 -11.96 -23.28
CA GLU A 198 -3.69 -13.36 -23.60
C GLU A 198 -5.09 -13.43 -24.24
N GLU A 199 -5.14 -13.53 -25.55
CA GLU A 199 -6.38 -13.85 -26.26
C GLU A 199 -6.87 -15.19 -25.69
N GLY A 200 -7.98 -15.15 -24.95
CA GLY A 200 -8.50 -16.31 -24.27
C GLY A 200 -8.71 -17.45 -25.27
N ALA A 201 -8.06 -18.57 -25.02
CA ALA A 201 -8.48 -19.84 -25.53
C ALA A 201 -9.87 -20.16 -24.98
N VAL A 202 -10.90 -19.59 -25.59
CA VAL A 202 -12.29 -20.04 -25.41
C VAL A 202 -12.39 -21.32 -26.22
N SER A 203 -12.31 -22.45 -25.56
CA SER A 203 -12.71 -23.76 -26.08
C SER A 203 -13.93 -24.24 -25.30
#